data_6429aab72aa9907ed2bb94dc18be58da
#
_entry.id   6429aab72aa9907ed2bb94dc18be58da
#
_cell.length_a   1.000
_cell.length_b   1.000
_cell.length_c   1.000
_cell.angle_alpha   90.00
_cell.angle_beta   90.00
_cell.angle_gamma   90.00
#
_symmetry.space_group_name_H-M   'P 1'
#
loop_
_entity.id
_entity.type
_entity.pdbx_description
1 polymer ?
#
loop_
_entity_poly.entity_id
_entity_poly.type
_entity_poly.pdbx_seq_one_letter_code
_entity_poly.pdbx_strand_id
1 'polypeptide(L)'
;MKLSNNLSIDALLDMYANQGFDTFQLKQIEEGLEQGLDVSIYAKKIHSAYLMKLARMLLAAGADLESCVVGDKLNRNKLLIVHQYYLRMKKVKELNYHELRLLQMYPYKRDE
;
A
#
# COMPACT_ATOMS: atom_id res chain seq x y z
N MET A 1 -5.08 20.81 2.13
CA MET A 1 -4.24 20.89 1.81
C MET A 1 -3.75 21.24 1.25
N LYS A 2 -3.35 21.27 1.09
CA LYS A 2 -2.83 21.52 0.38
C LYS A 2 -1.77 21.17 0.10
N LEU A 3 -1.85 20.49 -0.59
CA LEU A 3 -0.71 20.15 -1.06
C LEU A 3 0.04 21.28 -1.11
N SER A 4 0.88 21.37 -0.29
CA SER A 4 1.63 22.46 -0.26
C SER A 4 2.30 22.65 -1.49
N ASN A 5 2.78 23.63 -1.76
CA ASN A 5 3.43 23.96 -2.93
C ASN A 5 2.67 23.61 -4.07
N ASN A 6 1.56 23.05 -3.80
CA ASN A 6 0.60 22.96 -4.81
C ASN A 6 0.96 22.27 -6.06
N LEU A 7 1.79 21.28 -5.96
CA LEU A 7 1.95 20.39 -7.07
C LEU A 7 0.66 19.63 -7.21
N SER A 8 0.11 19.64 -8.41
CA SER A 8 -1.10 18.88 -8.65
C SER A 8 -0.78 17.39 -8.67
N ILE A 9 -1.82 16.58 -8.54
CA ILE A 9 -1.66 15.14 -8.67
C ILE A 9 -1.11 14.80 -10.05
N ASP A 10 -1.58 15.50 -11.08
CA ASP A 10 -1.08 15.26 -12.43
C ASP A 10 0.41 15.53 -12.55
N ALA A 11 0.89 16.60 -11.95
CA ALA A 11 2.31 16.92 -11.99
C ALA A 11 3.14 15.89 -11.27
N LEU A 12 2.68 15.44 -10.10
CA LEU A 12 3.38 14.40 -9.35
C LEU A 12 3.38 13.09 -10.12
N LEU A 13 2.25 12.76 -10.73
CA LEU A 13 2.15 11.53 -11.49
C LEU A 13 3.08 11.55 -12.69
N ASP A 14 3.20 12.70 -13.36
CA ASP A 14 4.16 12.84 -14.46
C ASP A 14 5.58 12.60 -13.99
N MET A 15 5.93 13.10 -12.81
CA MET A 15 7.26 12.87 -12.27
C MET A 15 7.52 11.38 -12.09
N TYR A 16 6.56 10.65 -11.55
CA TYR A 16 6.73 9.22 -11.38
C TYR A 16 6.77 8.50 -12.73
N ALA A 17 5.90 8.91 -13.65
CA ALA A 17 5.89 8.28 -14.98
C ALA A 17 7.25 8.39 -15.66
N ASN A 18 7.91 9.53 -15.46
CA ASN A 18 9.23 9.74 -16.07
C ASN A 18 10.33 8.91 -15.41
N GLN A 19 10.04 8.30 -14.28
CA GLN A 19 11.03 7.46 -13.60
C GLN A 19 10.99 6.01 -14.07
N GLY A 20 10.05 5.68 -14.95
CA GLY A 20 10.05 4.35 -15.55
C GLY A 20 9.13 3.34 -14.91
N PHE A 21 8.17 3.78 -14.11
CA PHE A 21 7.16 2.86 -13.57
C PHE A 21 6.25 2.38 -14.70
N ASP A 22 5.78 1.15 -14.59
CA ASP A 22 4.81 0.65 -15.56
C ASP A 22 3.40 1.16 -15.22
N THR A 23 2.44 0.87 -16.10
CA THR A 23 1.09 1.40 -15.93
C THR A 23 0.40 0.86 -14.68
N PHE A 24 0.67 -0.38 -14.31
CA PHE A 24 0.07 -0.96 -13.10
C PHE A 24 0.61 -0.30 -11.85
N GLN A 25 1.92 -0.05 -11.83
CA GLN A 25 2.54 0.64 -10.71
C GLN A 25 2.03 2.07 -10.62
N LEU A 26 1.94 2.76 -11.76
CA LEU A 26 1.47 4.14 -11.77
C LEU A 26 0.04 4.25 -11.27
N LYS A 27 -0.79 3.25 -11.57
CA LYS A 27 -2.16 3.27 -11.09
C LYS A 27 -2.19 3.28 -9.56
N GLN A 28 -1.34 2.50 -8.92
CA GLN A 28 -1.31 2.46 -7.46
C GLN A 28 -0.78 3.76 -6.88
N ILE A 29 0.16 4.39 -7.56
CA ILE A 29 0.67 5.69 -7.14
C ILE A 29 -0.42 6.74 -7.28
N GLU A 30 -1.10 6.75 -8.42
CA GLU A 30 -2.17 7.70 -8.66
C GLU A 30 -3.28 7.59 -7.62
N GLU A 31 -3.71 6.37 -7.35
CA GLU A 31 -4.78 6.16 -6.38
C GLU A 31 -4.36 6.61 -4.98
N GLY A 32 -3.10 6.37 -4.64
CA GLY A 32 -2.61 6.83 -3.35
C GLY A 32 -2.57 8.34 -3.24
N LEU A 33 -2.14 9.02 -4.30
CA LEU A 33 -2.13 10.46 -4.32
C LEU A 33 -3.53 11.03 -4.20
N GLU A 34 -4.50 10.41 -4.90
CA GLU A 34 -5.87 10.85 -4.83
C GLU A 34 -6.48 10.67 -3.44
N GLN A 35 -5.98 9.68 -2.71
CA GLN A 35 -6.43 9.43 -1.35
C GLN A 35 -5.69 10.28 -0.32
N GLY A 36 -4.75 11.11 -0.75
CA GLY A 36 -3.99 11.96 0.14
C GLY A 36 -2.91 11.23 0.93
N LEU A 37 -2.46 10.08 0.44
CA LEU A 37 -1.48 9.28 1.15
C LEU A 37 -0.06 9.69 0.79
N ASP A 38 0.86 9.41 1.70
CA ASP A 38 2.27 9.58 1.41
C ASP A 38 2.75 8.36 0.63
N VAL A 39 2.71 8.47 -0.69
CA VAL A 39 3.05 7.34 -1.54
C VAL A 39 4.55 7.04 -1.57
N SER A 40 5.38 7.94 -1.05
CA SER A 40 6.82 7.76 -1.15
C SER A 40 7.29 6.47 -0.48
N ILE A 41 6.54 5.97 0.49
CA ILE A 41 6.94 4.75 1.19
C ILE A 41 6.88 3.53 0.28
N TYR A 42 6.02 3.56 -0.75
CA TYR A 42 5.91 2.40 -1.64
C TYR A 42 6.24 2.71 -3.10
N ALA A 43 6.38 3.98 -3.47
CA ALA A 43 6.58 4.37 -4.87
C ALA A 43 8.03 4.15 -5.27
N LYS A 44 8.44 2.90 -5.35
CA LYS A 44 9.78 2.51 -5.73
C LYS A 44 9.68 1.42 -6.78
N LYS A 45 10.50 1.51 -7.82
CA LYS A 45 10.38 0.61 -8.95
C LYS A 45 10.61 -0.85 -8.59
N ILE A 46 11.32 -1.10 -7.50
CA ILE A 46 11.56 -2.46 -7.05
C ILE A 46 10.30 -3.14 -6.52
N HIS A 47 9.28 -2.37 -6.18
CA HIS A 47 8.05 -2.94 -5.65
C HIS A 47 7.11 -3.31 -6.79
N SER A 48 6.52 -4.50 -6.71
CA SER A 48 5.51 -4.88 -7.69
C SER A 48 4.25 -4.05 -7.48
N ALA A 49 3.43 -3.97 -8.51
CA ALA A 49 2.16 -3.27 -8.40
C ALA A 49 1.28 -3.88 -7.31
N TYR A 50 1.36 -5.20 -7.14
CA TYR A 50 0.60 -5.86 -6.07
C TYR A 50 1.06 -5.40 -4.69
N LEU A 51 2.37 -5.33 -4.48
CA LEU A 51 2.89 -4.87 -3.21
C LEU A 51 2.51 -3.41 -2.96
N MET A 52 2.56 -2.59 -4.00
CA MET A 52 2.15 -1.20 -3.90
C MET A 52 0.67 -1.10 -3.52
N LYS A 53 -0.17 -1.94 -4.12
CA LYS A 53 -1.59 -1.93 -3.81
C LYS A 53 -1.83 -2.27 -2.34
N LEU A 54 -1.13 -3.29 -1.87
CA LEU A 54 -1.27 -3.72 -0.48
C LEU A 54 -0.85 -2.59 0.47
N ALA A 55 0.28 -1.96 0.18
CA ALA A 55 0.74 -0.85 1.00
C ALA A 55 -0.25 0.31 0.97
N ARG A 56 -0.77 0.63 -0.22
CA ARG A 56 -1.73 1.71 -0.34
C ARG A 56 -2.98 1.45 0.49
N MET A 57 -3.48 0.22 0.41
CA MET A 57 -4.68 -0.14 1.17
C MET A 57 -4.45 -0.02 2.67
N LEU A 58 -3.28 -0.45 3.14
CA LEU A 58 -2.97 -0.36 4.56
C LEU A 58 -2.78 1.08 5.02
N LEU A 59 -2.12 1.91 4.21
CA LEU A 59 -1.98 3.32 4.53
C LEU A 59 -3.35 4.00 4.60
N ALA A 60 -4.24 3.64 3.68
CA ALA A 60 -5.59 4.21 3.68
C ALA A 60 -6.36 3.79 4.92
N ALA A 61 -6.05 2.64 5.49
CA ALA A 61 -6.67 2.17 6.72
C ALA A 61 -6.02 2.75 7.98
N GLY A 62 -5.00 3.58 7.80
CA GLY A 62 -4.34 4.22 8.93
C GLY A 62 -3.14 3.48 9.49
N ALA A 63 -2.66 2.45 8.79
CA ALA A 63 -1.52 1.69 9.28
C ALA A 63 -0.23 2.48 9.17
N ASP A 64 0.65 2.28 10.14
CA ASP A 64 1.99 2.82 10.08
C ASP A 64 2.89 1.73 9.53
N LEU A 65 3.44 1.94 8.35
CA LEU A 65 4.25 0.94 7.67
C LEU A 65 5.74 1.09 7.87
N GLU A 66 6.16 1.96 8.78
CA GLU A 66 7.59 2.14 9.02
C GLU A 66 8.26 0.85 9.46
N SER A 67 7.58 0.05 10.27
CA SER A 67 8.15 -1.19 10.75
C SER A 67 8.28 -2.24 9.65
N CYS A 68 7.64 -2.00 8.51
CA CYS A 68 7.71 -2.93 7.39
C CYS A 68 8.87 -2.62 6.44
N VAL A 69 9.56 -1.49 6.66
CA VAL A 69 10.68 -1.10 5.79
C VAL A 69 11.94 -1.79 6.27
N VAL A 70 12.63 -2.46 5.34
CA VAL A 70 13.92 -3.08 5.61
C VAL A 70 14.89 -2.49 4.60
N GLY A 71 15.87 -1.76 5.10
CA GLY A 71 16.71 -1.00 4.20
C GLY A 71 15.92 0.18 3.68
N ASP A 72 15.78 0.26 2.37
CA ASP A 72 15.03 1.36 1.77
C ASP A 72 13.80 0.86 1.03
N LYS A 73 13.35 -0.35 1.32
CA LYS A 73 12.20 -0.92 0.62
C LYS A 73 11.28 -1.64 1.59
N LEU A 74 10.04 -1.81 1.19
CA LEU A 74 9.07 -2.54 1.98
C LEU A 74 9.35 -4.03 1.92
N ASN A 75 9.29 -4.68 3.07
CA ASN A 75 9.44 -6.10 3.16
C ASN A 75 8.07 -6.76 3.00
N ARG A 76 7.97 -7.65 2.01
CA ARG A 76 6.69 -8.25 1.67
C ARG A 76 6.10 -9.05 2.83
N ASN A 77 6.93 -9.83 3.50
CA ASN A 77 6.43 -10.67 4.59
C ASN A 77 5.91 -9.84 5.76
N LYS A 78 6.63 -8.78 6.10
CA LYS A 78 6.19 -7.90 7.19
C LYS A 78 4.88 -7.21 6.81
N LEU A 79 4.77 -6.79 5.54
CA LEU A 79 3.56 -6.13 5.07
C LEU A 79 2.37 -7.08 5.13
N LEU A 80 2.58 -8.35 4.76
CA LEU A 80 1.51 -9.35 4.83
C LEU A 80 1.05 -9.60 6.26
N ILE A 81 1.97 -9.59 7.22
CA ILE A 81 1.60 -9.76 8.61
C ILE A 81 0.72 -8.60 9.08
N VAL A 82 1.08 -7.39 8.73
CA VAL A 82 0.27 -6.23 9.08
C VAL A 82 -1.10 -6.34 8.43
N HIS A 83 -1.13 -6.78 7.17
CA HIS A 83 -2.40 -6.92 6.45
C HIS A 83 -3.30 -7.94 7.13
N GLN A 84 -2.73 -9.06 7.57
CA GLN A 84 -3.51 -10.08 8.27
C GLN A 84 -4.10 -9.51 9.58
N TYR A 85 -3.30 -8.73 10.28
CA TYR A 85 -3.78 -8.11 11.50
C TYR A 85 -5.00 -7.22 11.23
N TYR A 86 -4.92 -6.38 10.19
CA TYR A 86 -6.03 -5.50 9.87
C TYR A 86 -7.25 -6.26 9.38
N LEU A 87 -7.04 -7.32 8.61
CA LEU A 87 -8.16 -8.14 8.17
C LEU A 87 -8.90 -8.77 9.35
N ARG A 88 -8.15 -9.19 10.35
CA ARG A 88 -8.79 -9.82 11.51
C ARG A 88 -9.59 -8.84 12.36
N MET A 89 -9.32 -7.57 12.21
CA MET A 89 -10.08 -6.56 12.93
C MET A 89 -11.39 -6.21 12.25
N LYS A 90 -11.56 -6.62 10.99
CA LYS A 90 -12.81 -6.39 10.30
C LYS A 90 -13.80 -7.48 10.65
N LYS A 91 -15.07 -7.12 10.65
CA LYS A 91 -16.12 -8.13 10.74
C LYS A 91 -16.15 -8.91 9.45
N VAL A 92 -16.44 -10.19 9.53
CA VAL A 92 -16.41 -11.05 8.34
C VAL A 92 -17.26 -10.47 7.21
N LYS A 93 -18.42 -9.93 7.53
CA LYS A 93 -19.30 -9.39 6.50
C LYS A 93 -18.75 -8.17 5.80
N GLU A 94 -17.69 -7.57 6.34
CA GLU A 94 -17.06 -6.41 5.73
C GLU A 94 -15.92 -6.80 4.79
N LEU A 95 -15.60 -8.08 4.74
CA LEU A 95 -14.49 -8.53 3.91
C LEU A 95 -14.99 -8.86 2.51
N ASN A 96 -14.21 -8.45 1.50
CA ASN A 96 -14.52 -8.86 0.15
C ASN A 96 -13.86 -10.21 -0.12
N TYR A 97 -14.17 -10.79 -1.27
CA TYR A 97 -13.68 -12.11 -1.63
C TYR A 97 -12.15 -12.19 -1.59
N HIS A 98 -11.49 -11.16 -2.10
CA HIS A 98 -10.04 -11.15 -2.15
C HIS A 98 -9.43 -11.15 -0.75
N GLU A 99 -10.01 -10.37 0.16
CA GLU A 99 -9.54 -10.32 1.54
C GLU A 99 -9.75 -11.65 2.25
N LEU A 100 -10.89 -12.29 1.99
CA LEU A 100 -11.14 -13.60 2.58
C LEU A 100 -10.12 -14.62 2.11
N ARG A 101 -9.77 -14.58 0.82
CA ARG A 101 -8.77 -15.49 0.30
C ARG A 101 -7.41 -15.24 0.95
N LEU A 102 -7.05 -13.98 1.16
CA LEU A 102 -5.78 -13.67 1.80
C LEU A 102 -5.73 -14.19 3.22
N LEU A 103 -6.84 -14.11 3.95
CA LEU A 103 -6.88 -14.67 5.29
C LEU A 103 -6.66 -16.18 5.28
N GLN A 104 -7.20 -16.85 4.28
CA GLN A 104 -7.04 -18.29 4.16
C GLN A 104 -5.61 -18.67 3.78
N MET A 105 -5.00 -17.89 2.90
CA MET A 105 -3.67 -18.20 2.42
C MET A 105 -2.57 -17.85 3.40
N TYR A 106 -2.78 -16.80 4.18
CA TYR A 106 -1.78 -16.31 5.12
C TYR A 106 -2.43 -16.08 6.47
N PRO A 107 -2.82 -17.15 7.15
CA PRO A 107 -3.54 -16.98 8.41
C PRO A 107 -2.64 -16.35 9.47
N TYR A 108 -3.19 -15.37 10.16
CA TYR A 108 -2.47 -14.75 11.26
C TYR A 108 -2.36 -15.75 12.40
N LYS A 109 -1.17 -15.94 12.91
CA LYS A 109 -0.98 -16.84 14.02
C LYS A 109 -0.69 -16.04 15.26
N ARG A 110 -1.46 -16.28 16.28
CA ARG A 110 -1.19 -15.65 17.54
C ARG A 110 -0.19 -16.45 18.32
N ASP A 111 0.59 -15.74 19.07
CA ASP A 111 1.47 -16.44 20.00
C ASP A 111 0.65 -16.60 21.25
N GLU A 112 0.23 -17.77 21.49
CA GLU A 112 -0.64 -18.00 22.64
C GLU A 112 0.18 -18.30 23.87
#